data_64890def89ed923b9c967c0c414c91a9
#
_entry.id   64890def89ed923b9c967c0c414c91a9
#
_cell.length_a   1.000
_cell.length_b   1.000
_cell.length_c   1.000
_cell.angle_alpha   90.00
_cell.angle_beta   90.00
_cell.angle_gamma   90.00
#
_symmetry.space_group_name_H-M   'P 1'
#
loop_
_entity.id
_entity.type
_entity.pdbx_description
1 polymer ?
#
loop_
_entity_poly.entity_id
_entity_poly.type
_entity_poly.pdbx_seq_one_letter_code
_entity_poly.pdbx_strand_id
1 'polypeptide(L)'
;MKRKSLIYSLILAIIVSVVSGGGSIHAAARNITDIVKVTKPAEIKVGEWKSYEIAITDWTDADVTEHDFTPISSDENVVKVVRKTNWVSELHAINKGIATLTVNIGDKFEPYVFTVQVVDEYTVIPEPTSEPTKPVIIKEPTREEIMLQDMEDYNEQLQSIASYEDKAIDTFNQNRLLNDSTRKSLFLTLNNTVVPNYTKFVSGLKNLKPNNAELKEIHNYFLAGAKLQLEGFTIMRDSLKTTKINYSKFNAGEKKGAEGIKKLDKAGMLLDKYKSKYIK
;
A
#
# COMPACT_ATOMS: atom_id res chain seq x y z
N MET A 1 21.03 -4.23 7.74
CA MET A 1 20.02 -4.69 8.71
C MET A 1 18.79 -3.82 8.62
N LYS A 2 17.60 -4.42 8.55
CA LYS A 2 16.24 -3.82 8.59
C LYS A 2 15.79 -3.08 7.31
N ARG A 3 15.58 -3.82 6.22
CA ARG A 3 14.55 -3.49 5.23
C ARG A 3 13.32 -4.35 5.55
N LYS A 4 12.43 -3.85 6.40
CA LYS A 4 11.15 -4.48 6.68
C LYS A 4 10.04 -3.54 6.18
N SER A 5 9.25 -4.03 5.22
CA SER A 5 7.82 -3.88 5.31
C SER A 5 7.13 -2.67 4.66
N LEU A 6 6.87 -2.71 3.38
CA LEU A 6 5.69 -2.01 2.85
C LEU A 6 4.54 -2.98 2.50
N ILE A 7 4.87 -4.21 2.11
CA ILE A 7 3.85 -5.22 1.79
C ILE A 7 3.29 -5.90 3.06
N TYR A 8 4.05 -5.92 4.18
CA TYR A 8 3.54 -6.40 5.47
C TYR A 8 2.38 -5.56 6.01
N SER A 9 2.34 -4.26 5.72
CA SER A 9 1.27 -3.38 6.19
C SER A 9 -0.07 -3.75 5.56
N LEU A 10 -0.09 -4.03 4.27
CA LEU A 10 -1.33 -4.34 3.54
C LEU A 10 -1.89 -5.73 3.93
N ILE A 11 -1.03 -6.74 4.10
CA ILE A 11 -1.45 -8.10 4.46
C ILE A 11 -1.66 -8.23 5.97
N LEU A 12 -0.89 -7.53 6.80
CA LEU A 12 -1.00 -7.61 8.26
C LEU A 12 -2.24 -6.89 8.80
N ALA A 13 -2.72 -5.82 8.15
CA ALA A 13 -3.98 -5.18 8.51
C ALA A 13 -5.18 -6.11 8.40
N ILE A 14 -5.12 -7.08 7.48
CA ILE A 14 -6.17 -8.10 7.29
C ILE A 14 -6.12 -9.18 8.39
N ILE A 15 -4.93 -9.51 8.92
CA ILE A 15 -4.74 -10.68 9.80
C ILE A 15 -5.04 -10.36 11.26
N VAL A 16 -4.79 -9.14 11.73
CA VAL A 16 -4.87 -8.80 13.16
C VAL A 16 -6.30 -8.58 13.68
N SER A 17 -7.28 -8.42 12.80
CA SER A 17 -8.62 -7.98 13.19
C SER A 17 -9.59 -9.05 13.69
N VAL A 18 -9.25 -10.33 13.71
CA VAL A 18 -10.23 -11.41 14.04
C VAL A 18 -9.93 -12.15 15.36
N VAL A 19 -8.76 -12.01 16.01
CA VAL A 19 -8.35 -12.93 17.10
C VAL A 19 -8.08 -12.28 18.45
N SER A 20 -8.22 -10.99 18.70
CA SER A 20 -7.95 -10.47 20.04
C SER A 20 -9.13 -9.74 20.66
N GLY A 21 -9.86 -10.45 21.51
CA GLY A 21 -10.66 -9.85 22.56
C GLY A 21 -9.75 -9.10 23.55
N GLY A 22 -10.03 -7.82 23.77
CA GLY A 22 -9.49 -7.02 24.88
C GLY A 22 -8.08 -6.49 24.68
N GLY A 23 -7.93 -5.33 24.08
CA GLY A 23 -6.71 -4.54 24.06
C GLY A 23 -7.01 -3.10 23.65
N SER A 24 -6.43 -2.15 24.36
CA SER A 24 -6.61 -0.71 24.25
C SER A 24 -6.75 -0.23 22.80
N ILE A 25 -7.78 0.54 22.55
CA ILE A 25 -8.02 1.24 21.26
C ILE A 25 -6.90 2.27 21.11
N HIS A 26 -5.84 1.94 20.38
CA HIS A 26 -5.03 2.97 19.75
C HIS A 26 -5.81 3.42 18.52
N ALA A 27 -6.10 4.70 18.43
CA ALA A 27 -6.63 5.29 17.20
C ALA A 27 -5.69 4.90 16.05
N ALA A 28 -6.25 4.35 14.95
CA ALA A 28 -5.46 4.03 13.77
C ALA A 28 -4.70 5.28 13.31
N ALA A 29 -3.42 5.14 13.02
CA ALA A 29 -2.62 6.23 12.51
C ALA A 29 -3.26 6.73 11.19
N ARG A 30 -3.39 8.06 11.04
CA ARG A 30 -4.01 8.71 9.88
C ARG A 30 -3.02 8.70 8.70
N ASN A 31 -3.53 8.67 7.48
CA ASN A 31 -2.68 8.87 6.32
C ASN A 31 -2.43 10.37 6.12
N ILE A 32 -1.16 10.73 5.90
CA ILE A 32 -0.78 12.12 5.64
C ILE A 32 -1.52 12.72 4.42
N THR A 33 -1.79 11.91 3.40
CA THR A 33 -2.48 12.35 2.18
C THR A 33 -3.94 12.73 2.38
N ASP A 34 -4.51 12.45 3.57
CA ASP A 34 -5.86 12.90 3.91
C ASP A 34 -5.91 14.40 4.23
N ILE A 35 -4.77 14.99 4.62
CA ILE A 35 -4.66 16.37 5.07
C ILE A 35 -3.71 17.22 4.23
N VAL A 36 -2.90 16.60 3.36
CA VAL A 36 -1.97 17.32 2.48
C VAL A 36 -1.97 16.75 1.07
N LYS A 37 -1.67 17.60 0.10
CA LYS A 37 -1.31 17.22 -1.26
C LYS A 37 0.20 17.22 -1.39
N VAL A 38 0.76 16.10 -1.81
CA VAL A 38 2.21 15.94 -2.04
C VAL A 38 2.53 16.11 -3.51
N THR A 39 3.44 17.02 -3.83
CA THR A 39 4.03 17.17 -5.16
C THR A 39 5.47 16.67 -5.09
N LYS A 40 5.79 15.65 -5.89
CA LYS A 40 7.08 14.98 -5.89
C LYS A 40 7.46 14.52 -7.29
N PRO A 41 8.75 14.48 -7.64
CA PRO A 41 9.21 13.84 -8.88
C PRO A 41 9.16 12.31 -8.72
N ALA A 42 8.84 11.62 -9.81
CA ALA A 42 9.03 10.17 -9.91
C ALA A 42 10.44 9.83 -10.43
N GLU A 43 10.98 10.70 -11.28
CA GLU A 43 12.29 10.56 -11.92
C GLU A 43 13.07 11.86 -11.85
N ILE A 44 14.39 11.78 -11.66
CA ILE A 44 15.33 12.91 -11.68
C ILE A 44 16.58 12.46 -12.45
N LYS A 45 17.16 13.33 -13.28
CA LYS A 45 18.45 13.05 -13.94
C LYS A 45 19.61 13.31 -12.99
N VAL A 46 20.69 12.53 -13.13
CA VAL A 46 21.93 12.77 -12.38
C VAL A 46 22.37 14.23 -12.49
N GLY A 47 22.67 14.86 -11.36
CA GLY A 47 23.04 16.27 -11.25
C GLY A 47 21.87 17.25 -11.17
N GLU A 48 20.63 16.82 -11.48
CA GLU A 48 19.47 17.72 -11.39
C GLU A 48 18.96 17.88 -9.95
N TRP A 49 18.24 18.99 -9.77
CA TRP A 49 17.49 19.32 -8.57
C TRP A 49 16.00 19.36 -8.90
N LYS A 50 15.17 18.75 -8.06
CA LYS A 50 13.71 18.78 -8.18
C LYS A 50 13.07 19.11 -6.84
N SER A 51 12.00 19.90 -6.88
CA SER A 51 11.21 20.19 -5.69
C SER A 51 10.40 19.01 -5.23
N TYR A 52 10.37 18.83 -3.91
CA TYR A 52 9.36 18.09 -3.17
C TYR A 52 8.58 19.10 -2.34
N GLU A 53 7.27 19.16 -2.51
CA GLU A 53 6.42 20.19 -1.92
C GLU A 53 5.17 19.60 -1.29
N ILE A 54 4.80 20.12 -0.14
CA ILE A 54 3.59 19.80 0.60
C ILE A 54 2.65 21.00 0.56
N ALA A 55 1.43 20.79 0.09
CA ALA A 55 0.34 21.76 0.19
C ALA A 55 -0.73 21.21 1.15
N ILE A 56 -0.98 21.93 2.25
CA ILE A 56 -2.03 21.56 3.20
C ILE A 56 -3.40 21.74 2.55
N THR A 57 -4.21 20.71 2.60
CA THR A 57 -5.58 20.70 2.07
C THR A 57 -6.63 20.83 3.19
N ASP A 58 -6.28 20.44 4.41
CA ASP A 58 -7.14 20.58 5.58
C ASP A 58 -6.41 21.34 6.71
N TRP A 59 -6.73 22.61 6.84
CA TRP A 59 -6.20 23.54 7.87
C TRP A 59 -6.91 23.43 9.23
N THR A 60 -7.94 22.59 9.33
CA THR A 60 -8.67 22.41 10.59
C THR A 60 -7.94 21.49 11.55
N ASP A 61 -6.96 20.75 11.05
CA ASP A 61 -6.06 19.91 11.86
C ASP A 61 -4.90 20.77 12.41
N ALA A 62 -5.00 21.18 13.67
CA ALA A 62 -3.99 22.03 14.33
C ALA A 62 -2.59 21.40 14.35
N ASP A 63 -2.51 20.07 14.29
CA ASP A 63 -1.24 19.33 14.34
C ASP A 63 -0.42 19.50 13.04
N VAL A 64 -1.07 19.84 11.91
CA VAL A 64 -0.41 19.92 10.60
C VAL A 64 0.60 21.06 10.50
N THR A 65 0.35 22.18 11.19
CA THR A 65 1.18 23.38 11.08
C THR A 65 2.53 23.25 11.81
N GLU A 66 2.65 22.34 12.76
CA GLU A 66 3.84 22.17 13.59
C GLU A 66 4.78 21.07 13.07
N HIS A 67 4.36 20.30 12.07
CA HIS A 67 5.14 19.16 11.57
C HIS A 67 6.19 19.57 10.53
N ASP A 68 7.30 18.82 10.55
CA ASP A 68 8.34 18.86 9.55
C ASP A 68 8.11 17.73 8.53
N PHE A 69 7.80 18.11 7.30
CA PHE A 69 7.54 17.17 6.20
C PHE A 69 8.79 16.87 5.37
N THR A 70 9.97 17.13 5.91
CA THR A 70 11.23 16.84 5.21
C THR A 70 11.40 15.32 5.05
N PRO A 71 11.53 14.81 3.82
CA PRO A 71 11.76 13.39 3.60
C PRO A 71 13.16 12.96 4.02
N ILE A 72 13.29 11.73 4.48
CA ILE A 72 14.57 11.08 4.77
C ILE A 72 14.87 10.11 3.64
N SER A 73 16.02 10.27 2.98
CA SER A 73 16.46 9.36 1.91
C SER A 73 17.01 8.05 2.47
N SER A 74 16.65 6.93 1.85
CA SER A 74 17.22 5.63 2.15
C SER A 74 18.68 5.50 1.68
N ASP A 75 19.07 6.30 0.69
CA ASP A 75 20.43 6.35 0.15
C ASP A 75 20.76 7.77 -0.34
N GLU A 76 21.53 8.50 0.48
CA GLU A 76 21.96 9.87 0.17
C GLU A 76 23.02 9.93 -0.95
N ASN A 77 23.63 8.81 -1.32
CA ASN A 77 24.50 8.75 -2.49
C ASN A 77 23.70 8.68 -3.80
N VAL A 78 22.42 8.31 -3.75
CA VAL A 78 21.51 8.32 -4.91
C VAL A 78 20.72 9.60 -4.94
N VAL A 79 20.00 9.93 -3.85
CA VAL A 79 19.23 11.16 -3.72
C VAL A 79 19.54 11.82 -2.38
N LYS A 80 20.10 13.03 -2.42
CA LYS A 80 20.29 13.86 -1.25
C LYS A 80 19.12 14.82 -1.08
N VAL A 81 18.59 14.88 0.14
CA VAL A 81 17.50 15.78 0.49
C VAL A 81 18.06 17.05 1.12
N VAL A 82 17.64 18.21 0.62
CA VAL A 82 18.00 19.52 1.18
C VAL A 82 16.72 20.24 1.59
N ARG A 83 16.51 20.36 2.90
CA ARG A 83 15.37 21.07 3.48
C ARG A 83 15.46 22.56 3.17
N LYS A 84 14.38 23.15 2.68
CA LYS A 84 14.22 24.61 2.49
C LYS A 84 13.28 25.19 3.54
N THR A 85 12.16 24.54 3.78
CA THR A 85 11.18 24.90 4.83
C THR A 85 10.61 23.61 5.41
N ASN A 86 9.67 23.70 6.35
CA ASN A 86 8.94 22.51 6.85
C ASN A 86 8.10 21.80 5.76
N TRP A 87 7.84 22.48 4.64
CA TRP A 87 6.88 22.08 3.59
C TRP A 87 7.55 21.87 2.23
N VAL A 88 8.78 22.33 2.07
CA VAL A 88 9.51 22.28 0.81
C VAL A 88 10.91 21.75 1.05
N SER A 89 11.27 20.75 0.27
CA SER A 89 12.63 20.22 0.18
C SER A 89 13.06 20.14 -1.28
N GLU A 90 14.36 20.26 -1.52
CA GLU A 90 14.95 19.95 -2.81
C GLU A 90 15.60 18.57 -2.77
N LEU A 91 15.36 17.80 -3.81
CA LEU A 91 15.94 16.49 -4.04
C LEU A 91 17.05 16.63 -5.07
N HIS A 92 18.29 16.37 -4.66
CA HIS A 92 19.46 16.38 -5.52
C HIS A 92 19.83 14.96 -5.95
N ALA A 93 19.76 14.68 -7.23
CA ALA A 93 20.18 13.40 -7.81
C ALA A 93 21.71 13.32 -7.90
N ILE A 94 22.33 12.45 -7.13
CA ILE A 94 23.80 12.31 -7.05
C ILE A 94 24.32 11.24 -7.99
N ASN A 95 23.78 10.04 -7.90
CA ASN A 95 24.14 8.89 -8.73
C ASN A 95 22.90 8.18 -9.21
N LYS A 96 23.03 7.46 -10.33
CA LYS A 96 21.99 6.58 -10.86
C LYS A 96 21.58 5.54 -9.84
N GLY A 97 20.29 5.33 -9.70
CA GLY A 97 19.72 4.36 -8.75
C GLY A 97 18.29 4.68 -8.37
N ILE A 98 17.79 4.00 -7.37
CA ILE A 98 16.48 4.25 -6.78
C ILE A 98 16.67 4.56 -5.30
N ALA A 99 16.15 5.69 -4.86
CA ALA A 99 16.09 6.04 -3.44
C ALA A 99 14.64 6.01 -2.95
N THR A 100 14.42 5.40 -1.80
CA THR A 100 13.16 5.48 -1.08
C THR A 100 13.22 6.65 -0.11
N LEU A 101 12.24 7.53 -0.19
CA LEU A 101 12.12 8.69 0.68
C LEU A 101 10.95 8.47 1.64
N THR A 102 11.19 8.74 2.93
CA THR A 102 10.20 8.54 4.00
C THR A 102 9.98 9.85 4.75
N VAL A 103 8.73 10.27 4.87
CA VAL A 103 8.30 11.42 5.69
C VAL A 103 7.63 10.90 6.95
N ASN A 104 8.15 11.29 8.12
CA ASN A 104 7.59 10.95 9.42
C ASN A 104 7.09 12.23 10.10
N ILE A 105 5.80 12.27 10.41
CA ILE A 105 5.15 13.43 11.05
C ILE A 105 4.53 13.11 12.42
N GLY A 106 5.22 12.28 13.18
CA GLY A 106 4.82 11.88 14.54
C GLY A 106 3.92 10.65 14.58
N ASP A 107 3.51 10.27 15.80
CA ASP A 107 2.86 8.98 16.07
C ASP A 107 1.39 8.91 15.63
N LYS A 108 0.78 10.02 15.27
CA LYS A 108 -0.62 10.10 14.83
C LYS A 108 -0.80 9.78 13.35
N PHE A 109 0.29 9.75 12.59
CA PHE A 109 0.27 9.54 11.14
C PHE A 109 1.16 8.37 10.73
N GLU A 110 0.72 7.65 9.71
CA GLU A 110 1.57 6.65 9.08
C GLU A 110 2.70 7.33 8.30
N PRO A 111 3.92 6.76 8.30
CA PRO A 111 5.01 7.27 7.49
C PRO A 111 4.63 7.32 6.01
N TYR A 112 4.74 8.48 5.38
CA TYR A 112 4.54 8.60 3.94
C TYR A 112 5.82 8.21 3.21
N VAL A 113 5.74 7.19 2.35
CA VAL A 113 6.87 6.61 1.66
C VAL A 113 6.69 6.71 0.15
N PHE A 114 7.73 7.15 -0.56
CA PHE A 114 7.75 7.19 -2.01
C PHE A 114 9.14 6.91 -2.54
N THR A 115 9.22 6.50 -3.81
CA THR A 115 10.49 6.26 -4.50
C THR A 115 10.79 7.37 -5.50
N VAL A 116 12.08 7.61 -5.70
CA VAL A 116 12.59 8.48 -6.76
C VAL A 116 13.64 7.70 -7.53
N GLN A 117 13.44 7.60 -8.83
CA GLN A 117 14.41 7.02 -9.74
C GLN A 117 15.37 8.09 -10.23
N VAL A 118 16.67 7.84 -10.14
CA VAL A 118 17.70 8.70 -10.73
C VAL A 118 18.23 8.02 -11.99
N VAL A 119 18.08 8.72 -13.12
CA VAL A 119 18.52 8.24 -14.44
C VAL A 119 19.70 9.06 -14.97
N ASP A 120 20.47 8.47 -15.86
CA ASP A 120 21.54 9.19 -16.55
C ASP A 120 20.96 10.30 -17.44
N GLU A 121 21.71 11.37 -17.63
CA GLU A 121 21.36 12.38 -18.61
C GLU A 121 21.30 11.72 -20.01
N TYR A 122 20.16 11.89 -20.71
CA TYR A 122 20.08 11.47 -22.10
C TYR A 122 21.13 12.26 -22.89
N THR A 123 22.22 11.64 -23.26
CA THR A 123 23.12 12.18 -24.28
C THR A 123 22.33 12.25 -25.57
N VAL A 124 21.96 13.45 -26.00
CA VAL A 124 21.54 13.70 -27.39
C VAL A 124 22.65 13.11 -28.26
N ILE A 125 22.32 12.08 -29.03
CA ILE A 125 23.27 11.46 -29.96
C ILE A 125 23.71 12.55 -30.93
N PRO A 126 24.98 13.02 -30.95
CA PRO A 126 25.48 13.83 -32.03
C PRO A 126 25.52 12.95 -33.29
N GLU A 127 25.14 13.54 -34.43
CA GLU A 127 25.21 12.92 -35.75
C GLU A 127 26.56 12.21 -35.97
N PRO A 128 26.59 11.03 -36.58
CA PRO A 128 27.72 10.09 -36.47
C PRO A 128 28.97 10.63 -37.13
N THR A 129 29.93 11.07 -36.33
CA THR A 129 31.33 11.17 -36.77
C THR A 129 31.94 9.77 -36.53
N SER A 130 32.37 9.17 -37.63
CA SER A 130 32.88 7.81 -37.74
C SER A 130 34.22 7.62 -37.00
N GLU A 131 34.17 7.23 -35.73
CA GLU A 131 35.26 6.52 -35.04
C GLU A 131 34.69 5.24 -34.39
N PRO A 132 35.41 4.12 -34.43
CA PRO A 132 34.89 2.85 -33.94
C PRO A 132 34.80 2.87 -32.42
N THR A 133 33.63 3.21 -31.89
CA THR A 133 33.31 3.09 -30.46
C THR A 133 33.21 1.61 -30.09
N LYS A 134 33.94 1.23 -29.02
CA LYS A 134 33.79 -0.09 -28.37
C LYS A 134 32.31 -0.34 -28.10
N PRO A 135 31.80 -1.57 -28.33
CA PRO A 135 30.39 -1.87 -28.07
C PRO A 135 30.07 -1.61 -26.59
N VAL A 136 29.10 -0.74 -26.34
CA VAL A 136 28.47 -0.61 -25.03
C VAL A 136 27.75 -1.92 -24.78
N ILE A 137 28.28 -2.75 -23.91
CA ILE A 137 27.62 -3.97 -23.46
C ILE A 137 26.46 -3.50 -22.58
N ILE A 138 25.26 -3.41 -23.17
CA ILE A 138 24.02 -3.30 -22.40
C ILE A 138 23.90 -4.62 -21.65
N LYS A 139 24.19 -4.60 -20.37
CA LYS A 139 24.02 -5.78 -19.51
C LYS A 139 22.51 -6.07 -19.45
N GLU A 140 22.11 -7.20 -20.01
CA GLU A 140 20.72 -7.66 -19.83
C GLU A 140 20.41 -7.77 -18.34
N PRO A 141 19.20 -7.36 -17.90
CA PRO A 141 18.82 -7.45 -16.50
C PRO A 141 18.90 -8.91 -16.03
N THR A 142 19.43 -9.11 -14.86
CA THR A 142 19.48 -10.43 -14.25
C THR A 142 18.07 -10.92 -13.93
N ARG A 143 17.94 -12.24 -13.75
CA ARG A 143 16.66 -12.83 -13.35
C ARG A 143 16.14 -12.23 -12.04
N GLU A 144 17.02 -11.96 -11.09
CA GLU A 144 16.70 -11.33 -9.81
C GLU A 144 16.15 -9.91 -10.00
N GLU A 145 16.78 -9.11 -10.86
CA GLU A 145 16.33 -7.75 -11.18
C GLU A 145 14.95 -7.77 -11.84
N ILE A 146 14.70 -8.70 -12.77
CA ILE A 146 13.37 -8.85 -13.40
C ILE A 146 12.31 -9.25 -12.37
N MET A 147 12.61 -10.21 -11.49
CA MET A 147 11.65 -10.66 -10.47
C MET A 147 11.36 -9.57 -9.43
N LEU A 148 12.33 -8.73 -9.12
CA LEU A 148 12.16 -7.59 -8.24
C LEU A 148 11.24 -6.53 -8.88
N GLN A 149 11.49 -6.19 -10.15
CA GLN A 149 10.66 -5.25 -10.90
C GLN A 149 9.21 -5.76 -11.03
N ASP A 150 9.02 -7.04 -11.36
CA ASP A 150 7.68 -7.64 -11.41
C ASP A 150 6.91 -7.52 -10.08
N MET A 151 7.63 -7.63 -8.95
CA MET A 151 7.02 -7.47 -7.63
C MET A 151 6.67 -6.01 -7.35
N GLU A 152 7.52 -5.06 -7.75
CA GLU A 152 7.26 -3.63 -7.60
C GLU A 152 6.03 -3.22 -8.42
N ASP A 153 5.98 -3.62 -9.69
CA ASP A 153 4.83 -3.37 -10.58
C ASP A 153 3.52 -3.96 -10.01
N TYR A 154 3.59 -5.16 -9.45
CA TYR A 154 2.44 -5.79 -8.82
C TYR A 154 2.00 -5.05 -7.56
N ASN A 155 2.96 -4.58 -6.76
CA ASN A 155 2.67 -3.80 -5.56
C ASN A 155 2.02 -2.45 -5.89
N GLU A 156 2.49 -1.74 -6.92
CA GLU A 156 1.87 -0.49 -7.38
C GLU A 156 0.41 -0.71 -7.81
N GLN A 157 0.15 -1.80 -8.56
CA GLN A 157 -1.20 -2.16 -8.93
C GLN A 157 -2.08 -2.43 -7.70
N LEU A 158 -1.58 -3.12 -6.68
CA LEU A 158 -2.29 -3.37 -5.42
C LEU A 158 -2.59 -2.07 -4.67
N GLN A 159 -1.63 -1.16 -4.58
CA GLN A 159 -1.81 0.14 -3.91
C GLN A 159 -2.93 0.97 -4.53
N SER A 160 -3.12 0.90 -5.84
CA SER A 160 -4.17 1.64 -6.54
C SER A 160 -5.60 1.27 -6.08
N ILE A 161 -5.78 0.12 -5.44
CA ILE A 161 -7.08 -0.38 -4.98
C ILE A 161 -7.16 -0.57 -3.46
N ALA A 162 -6.04 -0.39 -2.74
CA ALA A 162 -5.93 -0.65 -1.29
C ALA A 162 -6.93 0.16 -0.47
N SER A 163 -7.13 1.43 -0.81
CA SER A 163 -8.04 2.34 -0.08
C SER A 163 -9.49 1.82 0.01
N TYR A 164 -9.92 0.98 -0.92
CA TYR A 164 -11.24 0.35 -0.84
C TYR A 164 -11.31 -0.73 0.23
N GLU A 165 -10.24 -1.50 0.38
CA GLU A 165 -10.13 -2.52 1.42
C GLU A 165 -10.02 -1.87 2.79
N ASP A 166 -9.08 -0.93 2.95
CA ASP A 166 -8.85 -0.21 4.20
C ASP A 166 -10.15 0.39 4.72
N LYS A 167 -10.87 1.14 3.86
CA LYS A 167 -12.16 1.73 4.22
C LYS A 167 -13.19 0.68 4.66
N ALA A 168 -13.24 -0.47 4.02
CA ALA A 168 -14.18 -1.52 4.38
C ALA A 168 -13.83 -2.15 5.72
N ILE A 169 -12.56 -2.54 5.90
CA ILE A 169 -12.08 -3.24 7.10
C ILE A 169 -12.12 -2.32 8.32
N ASP A 170 -11.62 -1.09 8.22
CA ASP A 170 -11.63 -0.13 9.33
C ASP A 170 -13.05 0.18 9.77
N THR A 171 -13.95 0.45 8.80
CA THR A 171 -15.35 0.70 9.12
C THR A 171 -16.01 -0.50 9.80
N PHE A 172 -15.71 -1.72 9.35
CA PHE A 172 -16.23 -2.93 9.99
C PHE A 172 -15.70 -3.08 11.42
N ASN A 173 -14.39 -2.94 11.62
CA ASN A 173 -13.76 -3.10 12.93
C ASN A 173 -14.28 -2.12 13.98
N GLN A 174 -14.50 -0.86 13.58
CA GLN A 174 -15.05 0.17 14.46
C GLN A 174 -16.52 -0.09 14.85
N ASN A 175 -17.27 -0.87 14.08
CA ASN A 175 -18.70 -1.06 14.24
C ASN A 175 -19.14 -2.52 14.43
N ARG A 176 -18.23 -3.44 14.70
CA ARG A 176 -18.50 -4.89 14.71
C ARG A 176 -19.30 -5.41 15.91
N LEU A 177 -19.59 -4.57 16.90
CA LEU A 177 -20.38 -4.98 18.07
C LEU A 177 -21.79 -5.36 17.64
N LEU A 178 -22.18 -6.61 17.87
CA LEU A 178 -23.50 -7.15 17.52
C LEU A 178 -24.34 -7.46 18.75
N ASN A 179 -25.44 -6.73 18.87
CA ASN A 179 -26.55 -7.00 19.79
C ASN A 179 -27.81 -6.35 19.21
N ASP A 180 -28.95 -6.50 19.91
CA ASP A 180 -30.24 -5.96 19.42
C ASP A 180 -30.23 -4.45 19.24
N SER A 181 -29.51 -3.70 20.09
CA SER A 181 -29.40 -2.23 20.00
C SER A 181 -28.51 -1.78 18.84
N THR A 182 -27.46 -2.53 18.51
CA THR A 182 -26.51 -2.19 17.44
C THR A 182 -26.84 -2.83 16.09
N ARG A 183 -27.78 -3.79 16.06
CA ARG A 183 -28.16 -4.51 14.84
C ARG A 183 -28.39 -3.60 13.62
N LYS A 184 -29.22 -2.54 13.81
CA LYS A 184 -29.58 -1.63 12.71
C LYS A 184 -28.34 -0.84 12.23
N SER A 185 -27.54 -0.36 13.15
CA SER A 185 -26.31 0.38 12.84
C SER A 185 -25.34 -0.53 12.08
N LEU A 186 -25.08 -1.73 12.59
CA LEU A 186 -24.18 -2.68 11.91
C LEU A 186 -24.71 -3.09 10.52
N PHE A 187 -26.03 -3.30 10.37
CA PHE A 187 -26.62 -3.53 9.05
C PHE A 187 -26.32 -2.38 8.08
N LEU A 188 -26.53 -1.13 8.51
CA LEU A 188 -26.26 0.05 7.66
C LEU A 188 -24.76 0.16 7.33
N THR A 189 -23.90 -0.07 8.28
CA THR A 189 -22.44 -0.12 8.09
C THR A 189 -22.03 -1.15 7.04
N LEU A 190 -22.49 -2.38 7.19
CA LEU A 190 -22.21 -3.44 6.22
C LEU A 190 -22.79 -3.14 4.84
N ASN A 191 -24.03 -2.63 4.78
CA ASN A 191 -24.74 -2.40 3.53
C ASN A 191 -24.20 -1.20 2.75
N ASN A 192 -23.88 -0.11 3.43
CA ASN A 192 -23.57 1.16 2.78
C ASN A 192 -22.06 1.40 2.60
N THR A 193 -21.23 0.75 3.41
CA THR A 193 -19.79 1.01 3.39
C THR A 193 -18.97 -0.26 3.17
N VAL A 194 -19.11 -1.28 4.02
CA VAL A 194 -18.22 -2.44 4.00
C VAL A 194 -18.38 -3.23 2.71
N VAL A 195 -19.57 -3.75 2.42
CA VAL A 195 -19.82 -4.58 1.23
C VAL A 195 -19.54 -3.81 -0.07
N PRO A 196 -20.00 -2.54 -0.26
CA PRO A 196 -19.70 -1.80 -1.47
C PRO A 196 -18.20 -1.57 -1.71
N ASN A 197 -17.45 -1.13 -0.68
CA ASN A 197 -16.01 -0.89 -0.83
C ASN A 197 -15.25 -2.20 -1.04
N TYR A 198 -15.55 -3.24 -0.26
CA TYR A 198 -14.89 -4.54 -0.43
C TYR A 198 -15.20 -5.17 -1.81
N THR A 199 -16.39 -4.90 -2.36
CA THR A 199 -16.74 -5.29 -3.75
C THR A 199 -15.84 -4.60 -4.78
N LYS A 200 -15.58 -3.28 -4.60
CA LYS A 200 -14.66 -2.53 -5.47
C LYS A 200 -13.24 -3.09 -5.37
N PHE A 201 -12.77 -3.38 -4.15
CA PHE A 201 -11.48 -4.01 -3.92
C PHE A 201 -11.34 -5.35 -4.66
N VAL A 202 -12.29 -6.29 -4.45
CA VAL A 202 -12.29 -7.59 -5.13
C VAL A 202 -12.38 -7.43 -6.65
N SER A 203 -13.13 -6.44 -7.13
CA SER A 203 -13.22 -6.15 -8.57
C SER A 203 -11.90 -5.62 -9.11
N GLY A 204 -11.23 -4.74 -8.37
CA GLY A 204 -9.89 -4.28 -8.69
C GLY A 204 -8.88 -5.42 -8.73
N LEU A 205 -8.85 -6.28 -7.69
CA LEU A 205 -7.98 -7.47 -7.68
C LEU A 205 -8.14 -8.35 -8.91
N LYS A 206 -9.35 -8.58 -9.39
CA LYS A 206 -9.58 -9.38 -10.61
C LYS A 206 -8.91 -8.82 -11.86
N ASN A 207 -8.64 -7.52 -11.90
CA ASN A 207 -8.08 -6.83 -13.05
C ASN A 207 -6.55 -6.76 -13.01
N LEU A 208 -5.93 -7.07 -11.87
CA LEU A 208 -4.48 -7.06 -11.73
C LEU A 208 -3.85 -8.18 -12.56
N LYS A 209 -2.68 -7.89 -13.13
CA LYS A 209 -1.96 -8.80 -14.03
C LYS A 209 -0.54 -9.00 -13.53
N PRO A 210 -0.31 -9.92 -12.59
CA PRO A 210 1.05 -10.25 -12.19
C PRO A 210 1.88 -10.78 -13.37
N ASN A 211 3.10 -10.31 -13.51
CA ASN A 211 3.94 -10.56 -14.70
C ASN A 211 4.52 -11.98 -14.73
N ASN A 212 4.80 -12.60 -13.58
CA ASN A 212 5.40 -13.92 -13.51
C ASN A 212 4.53 -14.98 -12.81
N ALA A 213 4.90 -16.24 -12.97
CA ALA A 213 4.11 -17.38 -12.48
C ALA A 213 4.02 -17.43 -10.95
N GLU A 214 5.11 -17.08 -10.23
CA GLU A 214 5.13 -17.11 -8.76
C GLU A 214 4.20 -16.01 -8.20
N LEU A 215 4.23 -14.80 -8.74
CA LEU A 215 3.29 -13.73 -8.38
C LEU A 215 1.85 -14.06 -8.77
N LYS A 216 1.62 -14.76 -9.88
CA LYS A 216 0.27 -15.25 -10.25
C LYS A 216 -0.27 -16.23 -9.22
N GLU A 217 0.56 -17.13 -8.70
CA GLU A 217 0.14 -18.05 -7.64
C GLU A 217 -0.24 -17.28 -6.38
N ILE A 218 0.60 -16.36 -5.93
CA ILE A 218 0.34 -15.47 -4.77
C ILE A 218 -0.97 -14.73 -4.95
N HIS A 219 -1.14 -14.09 -6.11
CA HIS A 219 -2.35 -13.34 -6.47
C HIS A 219 -3.61 -14.21 -6.44
N ASN A 220 -3.54 -15.44 -6.92
CA ASN A 220 -4.67 -16.36 -6.90
C ASN A 220 -5.14 -16.67 -5.47
N TYR A 221 -4.21 -16.88 -4.54
CA TYR A 221 -4.56 -17.07 -3.12
C TYR A 221 -5.15 -15.79 -2.53
N PHE A 222 -4.57 -14.64 -2.85
CA PHE A 222 -5.05 -13.34 -2.38
C PHE A 222 -6.47 -13.06 -2.88
N LEU A 223 -6.71 -13.18 -4.18
CA LEU A 223 -8.04 -13.00 -4.78
C LEU A 223 -9.08 -14.01 -4.21
N ALA A 224 -8.69 -15.28 -4.01
CA ALA A 224 -9.57 -16.28 -3.43
C ALA A 224 -9.94 -15.90 -1.98
N GLY A 225 -8.99 -15.45 -1.19
CA GLY A 225 -9.22 -15.00 0.18
C GLY A 225 -10.14 -13.79 0.24
N ALA A 226 -9.89 -12.78 -0.57
CA ALA A 226 -10.71 -11.58 -0.66
C ALA A 226 -12.16 -11.88 -1.10
N LYS A 227 -12.36 -12.80 -2.04
CA LYS A 227 -13.71 -13.25 -2.43
C LYS A 227 -14.48 -13.89 -1.28
N LEU A 228 -13.83 -14.75 -0.49
CA LEU A 228 -14.43 -15.38 0.68
C LEU A 228 -14.77 -14.37 1.77
N GLN A 229 -13.95 -13.37 1.99
CA GLN A 229 -14.26 -12.28 2.92
C GLN A 229 -15.46 -11.45 2.45
N LEU A 230 -15.54 -11.10 1.16
CA LEU A 230 -16.70 -10.40 0.61
C LEU A 230 -17.98 -11.21 0.77
N GLU A 231 -17.91 -12.52 0.53
CA GLU A 231 -19.03 -13.44 0.78
C GLU A 231 -19.43 -13.42 2.25
N GLY A 232 -18.45 -13.49 3.17
CA GLY A 232 -18.66 -13.39 4.62
C GLY A 232 -19.39 -12.11 5.01
N PHE A 233 -18.90 -10.95 4.59
CA PHE A 233 -19.57 -9.66 4.85
C PHE A 233 -20.98 -9.60 4.29
N THR A 234 -21.19 -10.18 3.10
CA THR A 234 -22.51 -10.22 2.46
C THR A 234 -23.49 -11.07 3.27
N ILE A 235 -23.06 -12.24 3.75
CA ILE A 235 -23.86 -13.13 4.60
C ILE A 235 -24.17 -12.47 5.94
N MET A 236 -23.18 -11.84 6.59
CA MET A 236 -23.36 -11.07 7.84
C MET A 236 -24.39 -9.95 7.64
N ARG A 237 -24.25 -9.12 6.61
CA ARG A 237 -25.23 -8.07 6.26
C ARG A 237 -26.64 -8.66 6.13
N ASP A 238 -26.77 -9.75 5.40
CA ASP A 238 -28.08 -10.36 5.10
C ASP A 238 -28.73 -11.03 6.32
N SER A 239 -27.94 -11.37 7.35
CA SER A 239 -28.43 -11.89 8.62
C SER A 239 -29.12 -10.82 9.48
N LEU A 240 -28.88 -9.54 9.17
CA LEU A 240 -29.33 -8.35 9.92
C LEU A 240 -30.47 -7.59 9.24
N LYS A 241 -30.95 -8.06 8.08
CA LYS A 241 -32.02 -7.37 7.31
C LYS A 241 -33.34 -7.23 8.04
N THR A 242 -33.68 -8.21 8.86
CA THR A 242 -34.94 -8.24 9.61
C THR A 242 -34.80 -7.56 10.97
N THR A 243 -35.91 -7.36 11.68
CA THR A 243 -35.91 -6.78 13.03
C THR A 243 -35.22 -7.66 14.08
N LYS A 244 -35.15 -8.96 13.82
CA LYS A 244 -34.44 -9.93 14.68
C LYS A 244 -33.12 -10.34 14.02
N ILE A 245 -32.08 -10.52 14.84
CA ILE A 245 -30.78 -11.01 14.40
C ILE A 245 -30.89 -12.49 14.07
N ASN A 246 -30.47 -12.88 12.86
CA ASN A 246 -30.24 -14.30 12.55
C ASN A 246 -28.80 -14.70 12.90
N TYR A 247 -28.57 -15.03 14.17
CA TYR A 247 -27.23 -15.39 14.68
C TYR A 247 -26.60 -16.57 13.92
N SER A 248 -27.39 -17.60 13.58
CA SER A 248 -26.85 -18.74 12.81
C SER A 248 -26.29 -18.29 11.46
N LYS A 249 -27.01 -17.43 10.76
CA LYS A 249 -26.56 -16.87 9.48
C LYS A 249 -25.37 -15.91 9.68
N PHE A 250 -25.37 -15.09 10.73
CA PHE A 250 -24.26 -14.20 11.04
C PHE A 250 -22.95 -14.98 11.27
N ASN A 251 -23.00 -16.01 12.12
CA ASN A 251 -21.86 -16.88 12.41
C ASN A 251 -21.37 -17.64 11.16
N ALA A 252 -22.30 -18.00 10.25
CA ALA A 252 -21.90 -18.58 8.95
C ALA A 252 -21.09 -17.58 8.10
N GLY A 253 -21.44 -16.29 8.15
CA GLY A 253 -20.65 -15.22 7.51
C GLY A 253 -19.28 -15.07 8.14
N GLU A 254 -19.18 -15.06 9.45
CA GLU A 254 -17.88 -15.02 10.16
C GLU A 254 -17.00 -16.22 9.79
N LYS A 255 -17.57 -17.44 9.77
CA LYS A 255 -16.84 -18.63 9.35
C LYS A 255 -16.31 -18.50 7.91
N LYS A 256 -17.12 -17.97 7.01
CA LYS A 256 -16.72 -17.72 5.62
C LYS A 256 -15.58 -16.70 5.54
N GLY A 257 -15.65 -15.62 6.31
CA GLY A 257 -14.56 -14.65 6.44
C GLY A 257 -13.26 -15.30 6.96
N ALA A 258 -13.36 -16.14 7.99
CA ALA A 258 -12.21 -16.88 8.53
C ALA A 258 -11.58 -17.85 7.52
N GLU A 259 -12.38 -18.48 6.64
CA GLU A 259 -11.87 -19.27 5.52
C GLU A 259 -11.08 -18.38 4.54
N GLY A 260 -11.54 -17.14 4.32
CA GLY A 260 -10.85 -16.14 3.53
C GLY A 260 -9.48 -15.79 4.11
N ILE A 261 -9.41 -15.52 5.41
CA ILE A 261 -8.17 -15.23 6.12
C ILE A 261 -7.11 -16.31 5.89
N LYS A 262 -7.46 -17.58 6.00
CA LYS A 262 -6.52 -18.69 5.74
C LYS A 262 -5.91 -18.65 4.33
N LYS A 263 -6.65 -18.17 3.33
CA LYS A 263 -6.13 -18.00 1.97
C LYS A 263 -5.20 -16.80 1.88
N LEU A 264 -5.52 -15.71 2.58
CA LEU A 264 -4.67 -14.52 2.66
C LEU A 264 -3.36 -14.82 3.39
N ASP A 265 -3.41 -15.57 4.50
CA ASP A 265 -2.21 -16.06 5.20
C ASP A 265 -1.30 -16.86 4.26
N LYS A 266 -1.90 -17.74 3.46
CA LYS A 266 -1.14 -18.50 2.46
C LYS A 266 -0.49 -17.61 1.42
N ALA A 267 -1.20 -16.58 0.94
CA ALA A 267 -0.63 -15.58 0.03
C ALA A 267 0.56 -14.85 0.68
N GLY A 268 0.41 -14.43 1.94
CA GLY A 268 1.47 -13.82 2.73
C GLY A 268 2.73 -14.68 2.84
N MET A 269 2.55 -15.94 3.24
CA MET A 269 3.68 -16.91 3.33
C MET A 269 4.40 -17.09 1.98
N LEU A 270 3.66 -17.16 0.89
CA LEU A 270 4.25 -17.30 -0.44
C LEU A 270 4.98 -16.03 -0.87
N LEU A 271 4.44 -14.86 -0.53
CA LEU A 271 5.08 -13.58 -0.79
C LEU A 271 6.39 -13.42 -0.01
N ASP A 272 6.42 -13.83 1.27
CA ASP A 272 7.65 -13.82 2.07
C ASP A 272 8.71 -14.75 1.49
N LYS A 273 8.28 -15.92 1.01
CA LYS A 273 9.18 -16.84 0.30
C LYS A 273 9.71 -16.21 -1.00
N TYR A 274 8.86 -15.54 -1.77
CA TYR A 274 9.26 -14.82 -2.98
C TYR A 274 10.31 -13.75 -2.64
N LYS A 275 10.04 -12.90 -1.65
CA LYS A 275 10.98 -11.88 -1.20
C LYS A 275 12.31 -12.46 -0.75
N SER A 276 12.30 -13.48 0.11
CA SER A 276 13.54 -14.10 0.60
C SER A 276 14.38 -14.72 -0.50
N LYS A 277 13.79 -15.08 -1.63
CA LYS A 277 14.46 -15.67 -2.79
C LYS A 277 15.14 -14.62 -3.68
N TYR A 278 14.51 -13.47 -3.85
CA TYR A 278 14.93 -12.46 -4.84
C TYR A 278 15.41 -11.14 -4.22
N ILE A 279 15.12 -10.88 -2.94
CA ILE A 279 15.57 -9.68 -2.22
C ILE A 279 16.60 -10.13 -1.16
N LYS A 280 17.87 -9.93 -1.48
CA LYS A 280 19.00 -10.21 -0.57
C LYS A 280 19.43 -8.99 0.22
#